data_99b94e20c565e788d2abffbffd1dade3
#
_entry.id   99b94e20c565e788d2abffbffd1dade3
#
_cell.length_a   1.000
_cell.length_b   1.000
_cell.length_c   1.000
_cell.angle_alpha   90.00
_cell.angle_beta   90.00
_cell.angle_gamma   90.00
#
_symmetry.space_group_name_H-M   'P 1'
#
loop_
_entity.id
_entity.type
_entity.pdbx_description
1 polymer ?
#
loop_
_entity_poly.entity_id
_entity_poly.type
_entity_poly.pdbx_seq_one_letter_code
_entity_poly.pdbx_strand_id
1 'polypeptide(L)'
;MYMRRTIKLLLLSLLLVTLHPQCVQKYNSPYTSPVTGYLVVEGYISGNGPTQYTLSRTIPLPGDSAIPVETGAKVQVEGTDNSAYPLTEQGAGTYVADSLPLNAATQYRLRITTTDGEQYLSSYVQYKPTPPIDSVSWTYSSGGVQLYVNTHDPANATRYYQWEYGETWQYRSAEEATVQYDADTSPVMVIPRPEANQIYTCWRSDSSTSILISSSAKLAQDVIYLQPLTLIPSGAQQLSLEYSIFVRQYALTEDGYNFLTLMQSNTESLGTIFDPQPSELKGNIQCLTNPNEPVVGWVSAGTVQQQRIFIRRTQLPFWHYSFECPIPDTVVNTDTTALIHFFVYSGYTPVDADYSLSGVLLGWYSNVVQCIDCRLQGGTTQEPSFWQN
;
A
#
# COMPACT_ATOMS: atom_id res chain seq x y z
N MET A 1 -67.58 -1.15 21.31
CA MET A 1 -66.76 -0.45 22.33
C MET A 1 -65.53 -1.24 22.74
N TYR A 2 -65.54 -2.57 22.74
CA TYR A 2 -64.40 -3.45 23.08
C TYR A 2 -63.23 -3.39 22.08
N MET A 3 -63.49 -3.37 20.80
CA MET A 3 -62.49 -3.40 19.75
C MET A 3 -61.56 -2.17 19.71
N ARG A 4 -62.02 -1.00 20.09
CA ARG A 4 -61.24 0.22 20.22
C ARG A 4 -60.32 0.22 21.45
N ARG A 5 -60.63 -0.52 22.51
CA ARG A 5 -59.80 -0.67 23.71
C ARG A 5 -58.65 -1.65 23.46
N THR A 6 -58.88 -2.74 22.74
CA THR A 6 -57.86 -3.71 22.39
C THR A 6 -56.82 -3.15 21.42
N ILE A 7 -57.20 -2.34 20.43
CA ILE A 7 -56.30 -1.67 19.51
C ILE A 7 -55.41 -0.64 20.23
N LYS A 8 -55.95 0.11 21.18
CA LYS A 8 -55.16 1.05 22.00
C LYS A 8 -54.16 0.36 22.92
N LEU A 9 -54.52 -0.79 23.49
CA LEU A 9 -53.59 -1.59 24.30
C LEU A 9 -52.51 -2.22 23.47
N LEU A 10 -52.78 -2.69 22.25
CA LEU A 10 -51.79 -3.20 21.30
C LEU A 10 -50.81 -2.10 20.80
N LEU A 11 -51.35 -0.91 20.53
CA LEU A 11 -50.49 0.24 20.14
C LEU A 11 -49.63 0.73 21.31
N LEU A 12 -50.15 0.69 22.55
CA LEU A 12 -49.38 1.06 23.73
C LEU A 12 -48.28 0.03 24.06
N SER A 13 -48.56 -1.27 23.88
CA SER A 13 -47.56 -2.32 24.05
C SER A 13 -46.46 -2.28 22.97
N LEU A 14 -46.82 -1.93 21.72
CA LEU A 14 -45.88 -1.75 20.64
C LEU A 14 -44.97 -0.52 20.87
N LEU A 15 -45.52 0.55 21.45
CA LEU A 15 -44.79 1.76 21.81
C LEU A 15 -43.80 1.51 22.97
N LEU A 16 -44.14 0.64 23.91
CA LEU A 16 -43.25 0.27 25.04
C LEU A 16 -42.03 -0.55 24.59
N VAL A 17 -42.16 -1.37 23.52
CA VAL A 17 -41.08 -2.19 23.00
C VAL A 17 -40.03 -1.35 22.25
N THR A 18 -40.43 -0.19 21.70
CA THR A 18 -39.52 0.72 20.97
C THR A 18 -38.73 1.69 21.87
N LEU A 19 -39.08 1.76 23.17
CA LEU A 19 -38.44 2.69 24.13
C LEU A 19 -37.32 2.07 24.99
N HIS A 20 -36.88 0.86 24.67
CA HIS A 20 -35.67 0.35 25.32
C HIS A 20 -34.44 1.06 24.73
N PRO A 21 -33.81 1.98 25.49
CA PRO A 21 -32.49 2.50 25.08
C PRO A 21 -31.58 1.29 25.06
N GLN A 22 -31.10 0.92 23.85
CA GLN A 22 -30.01 0.00 23.73
C GLN A 22 -28.79 0.74 24.29
N CYS A 23 -28.49 0.56 25.56
CA CYS A 23 -27.22 0.96 26.15
C CYS A 23 -26.15 0.09 25.50
N VAL A 24 -25.56 0.56 24.39
CA VAL A 24 -24.27 0.08 23.94
C VAL A 24 -23.25 0.62 24.94
N GLN A 25 -23.06 -0.09 26.04
CA GLN A 25 -21.95 0.19 26.92
C GLN A 25 -20.67 -0.23 26.19
N LYS A 26 -19.74 0.71 26.08
CA LYS A 26 -18.38 0.40 25.63
C LYS A 26 -17.82 -0.64 26.61
N TYR A 27 -17.72 -1.89 26.16
CA TYR A 27 -17.12 -2.95 26.97
C TYR A 27 -15.63 -2.65 27.14
N ASN A 28 -15.28 -2.14 28.30
CA ASN A 28 -13.89 -2.08 28.72
C ASN A 28 -13.54 -3.46 29.30
N SER A 29 -12.84 -4.27 28.52
CA SER A 29 -12.33 -5.55 29.00
C SER A 29 -11.52 -5.34 30.28
N PRO A 30 -11.81 -6.07 31.36
CA PRO A 30 -11.02 -6.01 32.59
C PRO A 30 -9.64 -6.66 32.44
N TYR A 31 -9.39 -7.29 31.29
CA TYR A 31 -8.09 -7.84 30.96
C TYR A 31 -7.19 -6.67 30.55
N THR A 32 -6.40 -6.20 31.52
CA THR A 32 -5.14 -5.47 31.46
C THR A 32 -4.92 -4.71 30.15
N SER A 33 -4.60 -3.44 30.27
CA SER A 33 -3.99 -2.70 29.16
C SER A 33 -2.97 -3.62 28.50
N PRO A 34 -3.09 -3.96 27.22
CA PRO A 34 -2.07 -4.76 26.56
C PRO A 34 -0.74 -4.09 26.79
N VAL A 35 0.25 -4.84 27.23
CA VAL A 35 1.61 -4.31 27.31
C VAL A 35 1.93 -3.87 25.88
N THR A 36 2.17 -2.59 25.72
CA THR A 36 2.41 -1.96 24.43
C THR A 36 3.88 -1.65 24.31
N GLY A 37 4.35 -1.50 23.09
CA GLY A 37 5.73 -1.18 22.82
C GLY A 37 6.61 -2.40 22.57
N TYR A 38 6.05 -3.58 22.27
CA TYR A 38 6.84 -4.70 21.78
C TYR A 38 7.53 -4.36 20.47
N LEU A 39 8.79 -4.81 20.33
CA LEU A 39 9.53 -4.61 19.09
C LEU A 39 8.89 -5.39 17.94
N VAL A 40 8.70 -4.68 16.83
CA VAL A 40 8.28 -5.24 15.53
C VAL A 40 9.47 -5.13 14.59
N VAL A 41 9.83 -6.25 13.95
CA VAL A 41 10.99 -6.38 13.06
C VAL A 41 10.52 -6.88 11.72
N GLU A 42 10.62 -6.03 10.70
CA GLU A 42 10.20 -6.32 9.32
C GLU A 42 11.39 -6.19 8.38
N GLY A 43 11.67 -7.22 7.60
CA GLY A 43 12.76 -7.16 6.62
C GLY A 43 13.29 -8.53 6.22
N TYR A 44 14.34 -8.51 5.40
CA TYR A 44 14.93 -9.70 4.79
C TYR A 44 16.45 -9.54 4.66
N ILE A 45 17.21 -10.58 4.96
CA ILE A 45 18.67 -10.62 4.73
C ILE A 45 18.91 -11.02 3.27
N SER A 46 19.27 -10.04 2.43
CA SER A 46 19.42 -10.22 0.99
C SER A 46 20.89 -10.43 0.59
N GLY A 47 21.16 -11.46 -0.20
CA GLY A 47 22.48 -11.75 -0.76
C GLY A 47 22.70 -11.23 -2.19
N ASN A 48 21.69 -10.64 -2.82
CA ASN A 48 21.78 -10.13 -4.19
C ASN A 48 21.18 -8.73 -4.37
N GLY A 49 20.99 -8.02 -3.28
CA GLY A 49 20.43 -6.66 -3.24
C GLY A 49 20.56 -6.07 -1.85
N PRO A 50 19.99 -4.90 -1.60
CA PRO A 50 20.01 -4.31 -0.27
C PRO A 50 19.36 -5.22 0.78
N THR A 51 19.99 -5.36 1.93
CA THR A 51 19.37 -5.87 3.15
C THR A 51 18.73 -4.70 3.88
N GLN A 52 17.42 -4.76 4.08
CA GLN A 52 16.69 -3.70 4.75
C GLN A 52 15.84 -4.27 5.87
N TYR A 53 15.85 -3.58 7.01
CA TYR A 53 14.97 -3.84 8.15
C TYR A 53 14.31 -2.55 8.60
N THR A 54 13.01 -2.62 8.88
CA THR A 54 12.25 -1.58 9.56
C THR A 54 11.93 -2.03 10.97
N LEU A 55 12.25 -1.19 11.94
CA LEU A 55 12.00 -1.42 13.35
C LEU A 55 10.93 -0.47 13.86
N SER A 56 9.88 -1.02 14.44
CA SER A 56 8.78 -0.24 15.02
C SER A 56 8.31 -0.85 16.34
N ARG A 57 7.35 -0.21 17.02
CA ARG A 57 6.78 -0.69 18.28
C ARG A 57 5.27 -0.89 18.14
N THR A 58 4.74 -1.92 18.77
CA THR A 58 3.28 -2.14 18.82
C THR A 58 2.58 -1.02 19.58
N ILE A 59 1.34 -0.73 19.16
CA ILE A 59 0.45 0.25 19.81
C ILE A 59 -0.82 -0.44 20.30
N PRO A 60 -1.51 0.09 21.34
CA PRO A 60 -2.81 -0.42 21.77
C PRO A 60 -3.90 -0.20 20.73
N LEU A 61 -4.88 -1.09 20.67
CA LEU A 61 -6.12 -0.89 19.93
C LEU A 61 -7.22 -0.40 20.90
N PRO A 62 -8.10 0.59 20.51
CA PRO A 62 -8.04 1.39 19.30
C PRO A 62 -7.08 2.57 19.46
N GLY A 63 -6.24 2.83 18.48
CA GLY A 63 -5.32 3.96 18.51
C GLY A 63 -5.22 4.64 17.15
N ASP A 64 -5.52 5.94 17.10
CA ASP A 64 -5.24 6.82 15.96
C ASP A 64 -3.80 7.37 15.99
N SER A 65 -2.94 6.81 16.86
CA SER A 65 -1.56 7.26 17.03
C SER A 65 -0.69 6.72 15.89
N ALA A 66 0.24 7.54 15.42
CA ALA A 66 1.27 7.10 14.50
C ALA A 66 2.06 5.92 15.12
N ILE A 67 2.43 4.94 14.30
CA ILE A 67 3.24 3.80 14.75
C ILE A 67 4.61 4.31 15.20
N PRO A 68 5.02 4.10 16.47
CA PRO A 68 6.33 4.50 16.92
C PRO A 68 7.42 3.71 16.22
N VAL A 69 8.42 4.40 15.71
CA VAL A 69 9.59 3.78 15.07
C VAL A 69 10.76 3.68 16.05
N GLU A 70 11.55 2.62 15.94
CA GLU A 70 12.75 2.42 16.76
C GLU A 70 13.97 3.02 16.04
N THR A 71 14.44 4.17 16.48
CA THR A 71 15.57 4.90 15.88
C THR A 71 16.84 4.76 16.70
N GLY A 72 18.01 4.96 16.08
CA GLY A 72 19.31 4.94 16.75
C GLY A 72 19.77 3.55 17.20
N ALA A 73 19.08 2.48 16.83
CA ALA A 73 19.49 1.13 17.17
C ALA A 73 20.75 0.71 16.39
N LYS A 74 21.55 -0.16 16.99
CA LYS A 74 22.63 -0.86 16.29
C LYS A 74 22.08 -2.17 15.74
N VAL A 75 22.02 -2.27 14.43
CA VAL A 75 21.49 -3.44 13.70
C VAL A 75 22.65 -4.07 12.91
N GLN A 76 22.79 -5.38 13.01
CA GLN A 76 23.81 -6.11 12.24
C GLN A 76 23.33 -7.52 11.88
N VAL A 77 23.79 -8.01 10.71
CA VAL A 77 23.67 -9.40 10.29
C VAL A 77 24.94 -10.14 10.71
N GLU A 78 24.78 -11.28 11.38
CA GLU A 78 25.88 -12.14 11.83
C GLU A 78 25.81 -13.49 11.13
N GLY A 79 26.96 -13.99 10.64
CA GLY A 79 27.09 -15.34 10.06
C GLY A 79 27.67 -16.34 11.05
N THR A 80 27.37 -17.64 10.84
CA THR A 80 28.00 -18.74 11.60
C THR A 80 29.49 -18.90 11.33
N ASP A 81 30.01 -18.24 10.30
CA ASP A 81 31.43 -18.11 9.95
C ASP A 81 32.13 -16.96 10.66
N ASN A 82 31.50 -16.36 11.66
CA ASN A 82 31.90 -15.16 12.39
C ASN A 82 31.93 -13.87 11.54
N SER A 83 31.32 -13.86 10.37
CA SER A 83 31.09 -12.61 9.64
C SER A 83 30.08 -11.73 10.37
N ALA A 84 30.23 -10.41 10.26
CA ALA A 84 29.31 -9.43 10.83
C ALA A 84 29.19 -8.22 9.89
N TYR A 85 27.98 -7.88 9.54
CA TYR A 85 27.64 -6.82 8.59
C TYR A 85 26.72 -5.80 9.26
N PRO A 86 27.21 -4.60 9.60
CA PRO A 86 26.37 -3.56 10.19
C PRO A 86 25.42 -2.97 9.14
N LEU A 87 24.21 -2.61 9.58
CA LEU A 87 23.26 -1.82 8.83
C LEU A 87 23.29 -0.37 9.31
N THR A 88 23.11 0.56 8.37
CA THR A 88 23.07 2.00 8.65
C THR A 88 21.63 2.49 8.63
N GLU A 89 21.25 3.27 9.64
CA GLU A 89 19.93 3.91 9.66
C GLU A 89 19.82 4.98 8.57
N GLN A 90 18.76 4.89 7.74
CA GLN A 90 18.44 5.87 6.71
C GLN A 90 17.25 6.77 7.10
N GLY A 91 16.76 6.65 8.32
CA GLY A 91 15.67 7.43 8.91
C GLY A 91 14.41 6.61 9.18
N ALA A 92 13.55 7.15 10.04
CA ALA A 92 12.26 6.56 10.44
C ALA A 92 12.33 5.07 10.83
N GLY A 93 13.39 4.66 11.56
CA GLY A 93 13.57 3.27 12.00
C GLY A 93 13.92 2.28 10.88
N THR A 94 14.35 2.76 9.72
CA THR A 94 14.77 1.94 8.59
C THR A 94 16.29 1.80 8.56
N TYR A 95 16.78 0.56 8.61
CA TYR A 95 18.19 0.19 8.64
C TYR A 95 18.56 -0.57 7.37
N VAL A 96 19.59 -0.12 6.68
CA VAL A 96 19.98 -0.65 5.36
C VAL A 96 21.46 -0.96 5.32
N ALA A 97 21.79 -2.07 4.69
CA ALA A 97 23.13 -2.34 4.12
C ALA A 97 22.95 -2.59 2.64
N ASP A 98 23.87 -2.08 1.83
CA ASP A 98 23.96 -2.43 0.42
C ASP A 98 24.17 -3.94 0.26
N SER A 99 24.46 -4.41 -0.94
CA SER A 99 24.63 -5.84 -1.18
C SER A 99 25.67 -6.47 -0.23
N LEU A 100 25.23 -7.46 0.57
CA LEU A 100 26.06 -8.21 1.49
C LEU A 100 26.71 -9.40 0.76
N PRO A 101 28.01 -9.65 0.98
CA PRO A 101 28.71 -10.80 0.37
C PRO A 101 28.39 -12.11 1.11
N LEU A 102 27.13 -12.53 1.06
CA LEU A 102 26.64 -13.69 1.77
C LEU A 102 27.05 -15.00 1.05
N ASN A 103 27.34 -16.02 1.86
CA ASN A 103 27.67 -17.37 1.40
C ASN A 103 26.47 -18.31 1.59
N ALA A 104 26.05 -19.00 0.54
CA ALA A 104 24.92 -19.93 0.61
C ALA A 104 25.12 -21.12 1.57
N ALA A 105 26.36 -21.44 1.95
CA ALA A 105 26.67 -22.48 2.92
C ALA A 105 26.64 -22.00 4.39
N THR A 106 26.49 -20.70 4.60
CA THR A 106 26.48 -20.06 5.94
C THR A 106 25.05 -19.81 6.37
N GLN A 107 24.78 -19.95 7.67
CA GLN A 107 23.53 -19.48 8.28
C GLN A 107 23.73 -18.07 8.84
N TYR A 108 22.66 -17.28 8.80
CA TYR A 108 22.71 -15.87 9.21
C TYR A 108 21.64 -15.60 10.27
N ARG A 109 21.91 -14.57 11.09
CA ARG A 109 20.94 -14.05 12.08
C ARG A 109 21.01 -12.54 12.16
N LEU A 110 19.97 -11.95 12.70
CA LEU A 110 19.89 -10.53 12.98
C LEU A 110 20.17 -10.27 14.48
N ARG A 111 21.04 -9.31 14.76
CA ARG A 111 21.24 -8.75 16.10
C ARG A 111 20.81 -7.29 16.11
N ILE A 112 20.04 -6.91 17.13
CA ILE A 112 19.59 -5.54 17.33
C ILE A 112 19.95 -5.14 18.76
N THR A 113 20.49 -3.93 18.94
CA THR A 113 20.68 -3.31 20.25
C THR A 113 20.08 -1.92 20.19
N THR A 114 19.05 -1.68 20.98
CA THR A 114 18.32 -0.42 21.02
C THR A 114 19.08 0.65 21.82
N THR A 115 18.63 1.90 21.76
CA THR A 115 19.29 3.02 22.44
C THR A 115 19.20 2.95 23.96
N ASP A 116 18.18 2.29 24.49
CA ASP A 116 17.98 2.01 25.91
C ASP A 116 18.75 0.78 26.40
N GLY A 117 19.46 0.08 25.49
CA GLY A 117 20.34 -1.04 25.81
C GLY A 117 19.69 -2.42 25.74
N GLU A 118 18.43 -2.52 25.31
CA GLU A 118 17.81 -3.83 25.08
C GLU A 118 18.45 -4.55 23.89
N GLN A 119 18.60 -5.85 24.01
CA GLN A 119 19.24 -6.70 23.02
C GLN A 119 18.27 -7.73 22.49
N TYR A 120 18.17 -7.79 21.18
CA TYR A 120 17.34 -8.77 20.45
C TYR A 120 18.21 -9.58 19.50
N LEU A 121 17.91 -10.86 19.41
CA LEU A 121 18.66 -11.79 18.59
C LEU A 121 17.74 -12.79 17.92
N SER A 122 17.85 -12.92 16.60
CA SER A 122 17.15 -13.98 15.90
C SER A 122 17.87 -15.33 16.04
N SER A 123 17.16 -16.42 15.82
CA SER A 123 17.76 -17.70 15.49
C SER A 123 18.60 -17.58 14.21
N TYR A 124 19.58 -18.47 14.07
CA TYR A 124 20.26 -18.64 12.78
C TYR A 124 19.29 -19.23 11.76
N VAL A 125 19.21 -18.61 10.58
CA VAL A 125 18.39 -19.06 9.45
C VAL A 125 19.25 -19.51 8.29
N GLN A 126 18.78 -20.52 7.55
CA GLN A 126 19.43 -20.98 6.34
C GLN A 126 19.32 -19.94 5.24
N TYR A 127 20.40 -19.74 4.49
CA TYR A 127 20.36 -18.97 3.25
C TYR A 127 19.61 -19.76 2.18
N LYS A 128 18.54 -19.17 1.64
CA LYS A 128 17.69 -19.77 0.62
C LYS A 128 17.87 -19.06 -0.73
N PRO A 129 18.53 -19.68 -1.73
CA PRO A 129 18.47 -19.17 -3.10
C PRO A 129 17.03 -19.22 -3.60
N THR A 130 16.51 -18.08 -4.05
CA THR A 130 15.14 -18.00 -4.59
C THR A 130 15.17 -18.33 -6.07
N PRO A 131 14.36 -19.29 -6.55
CA PRO A 131 14.22 -19.61 -7.96
C PRO A 131 13.73 -18.39 -8.76
N PRO A 132 14.07 -18.31 -10.06
CA PRO A 132 13.59 -17.23 -10.92
C PRO A 132 12.06 -17.17 -11.01
N ILE A 133 11.51 -15.98 -11.20
CA ILE A 133 10.13 -15.80 -11.64
C ILE A 133 10.05 -16.22 -13.10
N ASP A 134 9.24 -17.22 -13.43
CA ASP A 134 9.03 -17.65 -14.82
C ASP A 134 8.28 -16.59 -15.61
N SER A 135 7.22 -16.06 -15.01
CA SER A 135 6.45 -14.97 -15.60
C SER A 135 5.56 -14.27 -14.60
N VAL A 136 5.34 -12.98 -14.81
CA VAL A 136 4.21 -12.23 -14.28
C VAL A 136 3.21 -12.07 -15.43
N SER A 137 1.99 -12.51 -15.23
CA SER A 137 0.96 -12.57 -16.28
C SER A 137 -0.35 -11.98 -15.78
N TRP A 138 -1.28 -11.72 -16.69
CA TRP A 138 -2.59 -11.22 -16.35
C TRP A 138 -3.69 -11.78 -17.25
N THR A 139 -4.91 -11.79 -16.73
CA THR A 139 -6.12 -12.13 -17.48
C THR A 139 -7.16 -11.03 -17.32
N TYR A 140 -7.88 -10.74 -18.38
CA TYR A 140 -9.01 -9.80 -18.36
C TYR A 140 -10.34 -10.56 -18.28
N SER A 141 -11.24 -10.05 -17.44
CA SER A 141 -12.63 -10.50 -17.33
C SER A 141 -13.56 -9.32 -17.10
N SER A 142 -14.88 -9.55 -17.05
CA SER A 142 -15.85 -8.51 -16.69
C SER A 142 -15.63 -7.93 -15.29
N GLY A 143 -14.99 -8.67 -14.38
CA GLY A 143 -14.64 -8.21 -13.02
C GLY A 143 -13.40 -7.33 -12.97
N GLY A 144 -12.58 -7.31 -14.02
CA GLY A 144 -11.35 -6.55 -14.08
C GLY A 144 -10.16 -7.33 -14.62
N VAL A 145 -8.96 -6.92 -14.21
CA VAL A 145 -7.68 -7.56 -14.57
C VAL A 145 -7.10 -8.26 -13.35
N GLN A 146 -7.03 -9.57 -13.41
CA GLN A 146 -6.37 -10.39 -12.39
C GLN A 146 -4.91 -10.61 -12.77
N LEU A 147 -3.99 -10.27 -11.88
CA LEU A 147 -2.55 -10.50 -12.05
C LEU A 147 -2.11 -11.76 -11.33
N TYR A 148 -1.13 -12.45 -11.93
CA TYR A 148 -0.60 -13.72 -11.44
C TYR A 148 0.92 -13.76 -11.55
N VAL A 149 1.54 -14.59 -10.72
CA VAL A 149 2.94 -14.97 -10.83
C VAL A 149 3.07 -16.48 -11.02
N ASN A 150 4.06 -16.90 -11.82
CA ASN A 150 4.44 -18.28 -12.03
C ASN A 150 5.93 -18.44 -11.71
N THR A 151 6.26 -19.55 -11.05
CA THR A 151 7.66 -19.90 -10.72
C THR A 151 7.78 -21.40 -10.55
N HIS A 152 8.97 -21.94 -10.80
CA HIS A 152 9.32 -23.33 -10.49
C HIS A 152 10.78 -23.44 -10.03
N ASP A 153 11.07 -24.47 -9.25
CA ASP A 153 12.45 -24.85 -8.94
C ASP A 153 12.75 -26.25 -9.53
N PRO A 154 13.53 -26.32 -10.60
CA PRO A 154 13.88 -27.60 -11.23
C PRO A 154 14.68 -28.53 -10.30
N ALA A 155 15.35 -27.98 -9.27
CA ALA A 155 16.06 -28.76 -8.27
C ALA A 155 15.11 -29.29 -7.16
N ASN A 156 13.85 -28.87 -7.11
CA ASN A 156 12.88 -29.18 -6.07
C ASN A 156 13.34 -28.88 -4.63
N ALA A 157 14.28 -27.94 -4.46
CA ALA A 157 14.85 -27.54 -3.16
C ALA A 157 14.02 -26.46 -2.46
N THR A 158 13.21 -25.72 -3.23
CA THR A 158 12.30 -24.71 -2.73
C THR A 158 10.88 -25.24 -2.75
N ARG A 159 10.12 -24.99 -1.67
CA ARG A 159 8.75 -25.47 -1.53
C ARG A 159 7.79 -24.41 -1.00
N TYR A 160 8.31 -23.30 -0.51
CA TYR A 160 7.55 -22.27 0.17
C TYR A 160 7.97 -20.90 -0.37
N TYR A 161 7.00 -20.07 -0.71
CA TYR A 161 7.21 -18.79 -1.38
C TYR A 161 6.41 -17.69 -0.73
N GLN A 162 6.98 -16.50 -0.77
CA GLN A 162 6.32 -15.24 -0.48
C GLN A 162 6.50 -14.29 -1.65
N TRP A 163 5.48 -13.46 -1.91
CA TRP A 163 5.57 -12.36 -2.86
C TRP A 163 5.16 -11.06 -2.21
N GLU A 164 5.77 -10.01 -2.71
CA GLU A 164 5.38 -8.63 -2.49
C GLU A 164 5.34 -7.94 -3.84
N TYR A 165 4.53 -6.91 -3.97
CA TYR A 165 4.58 -6.08 -5.16
C TYR A 165 4.45 -4.61 -4.83
N GLY A 166 5.09 -3.77 -5.68
CA GLY A 166 4.81 -2.35 -5.79
C GLY A 166 4.12 -2.09 -7.12
N GLU A 167 3.07 -1.32 -7.08
CA GLU A 167 2.36 -0.90 -8.29
C GLU A 167 2.53 0.60 -8.54
N THR A 168 2.54 0.98 -9.81
CA THR A 168 2.57 2.37 -10.23
C THR A 168 1.71 2.51 -11.48
N TRP A 169 0.91 3.56 -11.54
CA TRP A 169 0.07 3.81 -12.70
C TRP A 169 0.10 5.25 -13.11
N GLN A 170 0.01 5.45 -14.43
CA GLN A 170 -0.16 6.75 -15.05
C GLN A 170 -1.64 7.04 -15.27
N TYR A 171 -2.07 8.23 -14.96
CA TYR A 171 -3.44 8.68 -15.18
C TYR A 171 -3.48 10.17 -15.51
N ARG A 172 -4.64 10.65 -15.94
CA ARG A 172 -4.89 12.06 -16.24
C ARG A 172 -6.03 12.59 -15.41
N SER A 173 -5.99 13.90 -15.16
CA SER A 173 -7.18 14.65 -14.76
C SER A 173 -8.26 14.58 -15.85
N ALA A 174 -9.50 14.93 -15.52
CA ALA A 174 -10.59 14.90 -16.48
C ALA A 174 -10.42 15.92 -17.60
N GLU A 175 -9.83 17.06 -17.29
CA GLU A 175 -9.59 18.17 -18.23
C GLU A 175 -8.13 18.61 -18.22
N GLU A 176 -7.63 18.97 -19.38
CA GLU A 176 -6.29 19.54 -19.58
C GLU A 176 -6.37 21.05 -19.59
N ALA A 177 -5.72 21.71 -18.64
CA ALA A 177 -5.68 23.17 -18.60
C ALA A 177 -4.51 23.72 -19.41
N THR A 178 -4.81 24.42 -20.51
CA THR A 178 -3.83 25.11 -21.35
C THR A 178 -3.42 26.47 -20.80
N VAL A 179 -4.18 27.00 -19.82
CA VAL A 179 -3.98 28.29 -19.19
C VAL A 179 -3.93 28.14 -17.66
N GLN A 180 -3.39 29.15 -17.00
CA GLN A 180 -3.38 29.27 -15.54
C GLN A 180 -3.68 30.71 -15.12
N TYR A 181 -4.25 30.83 -13.91
CA TYR A 181 -4.42 32.13 -13.26
C TYR A 181 -3.11 32.50 -12.57
N ASP A 182 -2.67 33.73 -12.83
CA ASP A 182 -1.47 34.32 -12.23
C ASP A 182 -1.87 35.47 -11.32
N ALA A 183 -1.78 35.25 -10.02
CA ALA A 183 -2.12 36.24 -8.99
C ALA A 183 -1.07 37.36 -8.86
N ASP A 184 0.15 37.12 -9.33
CA ASP A 184 1.29 38.01 -9.16
C ASP A 184 1.35 39.12 -10.27
N THR A 185 0.56 38.95 -11.34
CA THR A 185 0.46 39.97 -12.39
C THR A 185 -0.47 41.09 -11.98
N SER A 186 -0.13 42.34 -12.43
CA SER A 186 -1.00 43.52 -12.22
C SER A 186 -1.30 44.21 -13.57
N PRO A 187 -2.55 44.19 -14.07
CA PRO A 187 -3.74 43.52 -13.50
C PRO A 187 -3.59 41.98 -13.50
N VAL A 188 -4.26 41.32 -12.55
CA VAL A 188 -4.29 39.86 -12.47
C VAL A 188 -4.80 39.27 -13.77
N MET A 189 -4.04 38.33 -14.33
CA MET A 189 -4.31 37.80 -15.66
C MET A 189 -4.34 36.29 -15.68
N VAL A 190 -5.08 35.77 -16.67
CA VAL A 190 -4.96 34.36 -17.09
C VAL A 190 -3.91 34.30 -18.19
N ILE A 191 -2.90 33.48 -17.98
CA ILE A 191 -1.76 33.30 -18.89
C ILE A 191 -1.68 31.88 -19.41
N PRO A 192 -0.99 31.64 -20.54
CA PRO A 192 -0.70 30.27 -20.97
C PRO A 192 0.02 29.48 -19.84
N ARG A 193 -0.35 28.22 -19.64
CA ARG A 193 0.31 27.37 -18.65
C ARG A 193 1.67 26.92 -19.18
N PRO A 194 2.76 27.21 -18.48
CA PRO A 194 4.08 26.71 -18.86
C PRO A 194 4.14 25.19 -18.79
N GLU A 195 4.95 24.56 -19.64
CA GLU A 195 5.13 23.10 -19.63
C GLU A 195 5.64 22.59 -18.27
N ALA A 196 6.49 23.37 -17.60
CA ALA A 196 6.98 23.07 -16.25
C ALA A 196 5.87 23.03 -15.18
N ASN A 197 4.71 23.62 -15.45
CA ASN A 197 3.56 23.69 -14.53
C ASN A 197 2.43 22.77 -14.96
N GLN A 198 2.71 21.75 -15.80
CA GLN A 198 1.69 20.78 -16.23
C GLN A 198 1.19 19.97 -15.03
N ILE A 199 -0.14 19.82 -14.95
CA ILE A 199 -0.86 19.17 -13.86
C ILE A 199 -1.87 18.13 -14.39
N TYR A 200 -1.78 17.83 -15.68
CA TYR A 200 -2.73 16.96 -16.39
C TYR A 200 -2.40 15.48 -16.23
N THR A 201 -1.12 15.12 -16.38
CA THR A 201 -0.67 13.73 -16.29
C THR A 201 0.10 13.51 -14.99
N CYS A 202 -0.31 12.49 -14.25
CA CYS A 202 0.31 12.11 -12.98
C CYS A 202 0.62 10.62 -12.94
N TRP A 203 1.54 10.29 -12.04
CA TRP A 203 1.85 8.92 -11.61
C TRP A 203 1.50 8.76 -10.14
N ARG A 204 0.93 7.63 -9.80
CA ARG A 204 0.65 7.25 -8.42
C ARG A 204 1.20 5.85 -8.17
N SER A 205 1.75 5.62 -6.97
CA SER A 205 2.28 4.32 -6.56
C SER A 205 1.58 3.83 -5.31
N ASP A 206 1.52 2.50 -5.20
CA ASP A 206 1.04 1.79 -4.02
C ASP A 206 1.81 0.47 -3.87
N SER A 207 1.64 -0.21 -2.76
CA SER A 207 2.32 -1.47 -2.46
C SER A 207 1.34 -2.51 -1.91
N SER A 208 1.68 -3.79 -2.06
CA SER A 208 0.91 -4.86 -1.46
C SER A 208 0.84 -4.73 0.06
N THR A 209 -0.37 -4.85 0.60
CA THR A 209 -0.63 -4.88 2.04
C THR A 209 -1.02 -6.27 2.54
N SER A 210 -1.39 -7.17 1.63
CA SER A 210 -1.75 -8.56 1.94
C SER A 210 -0.51 -9.46 1.99
N ILE A 211 -0.58 -10.49 2.82
CA ILE A 211 0.45 -11.52 2.93
C ILE A 211 0.25 -12.53 1.80
N LEU A 212 1.07 -12.43 0.76
CA LEU A 212 0.98 -13.31 -0.41
C LEU A 212 1.98 -14.45 -0.28
N ILE A 213 1.49 -15.63 0.08
CA ILE A 213 2.28 -16.86 0.26
C ILE A 213 1.67 -18.02 -0.51
N SER A 214 2.50 -18.97 -0.89
CA SER A 214 2.04 -20.24 -1.46
C SER A 214 3.07 -21.34 -1.23
N SER A 215 2.63 -22.60 -1.42
CA SER A 215 3.47 -23.76 -1.20
C SER A 215 3.21 -24.83 -2.25
N SER A 216 4.30 -25.40 -2.76
CA SER A 216 4.31 -26.63 -3.58
C SER A 216 4.63 -27.90 -2.78
N ALA A 217 4.70 -27.83 -1.44
CA ALA A 217 5.13 -28.95 -0.59
C ALA A 217 4.29 -30.24 -0.74
N LYS A 218 3.03 -30.09 -1.16
CA LYS A 218 2.11 -31.23 -1.43
C LYS A 218 2.20 -31.76 -2.87
N LEU A 219 2.99 -31.13 -3.73
CA LEU A 219 3.15 -31.51 -5.13
C LEU A 219 4.40 -32.38 -5.31
N ALA A 220 4.40 -33.21 -6.34
CA ALA A 220 5.55 -34.03 -6.69
C ALA A 220 6.75 -33.18 -7.16
N GLN A 221 6.45 -32.07 -7.83
CA GLN A 221 7.44 -31.12 -8.31
C GLN A 221 7.18 -29.74 -7.72
N ASP A 222 8.23 -28.93 -7.60
CA ASP A 222 8.09 -27.53 -7.21
C ASP A 222 7.63 -26.71 -8.39
N VAL A 223 6.34 -26.46 -8.46
CA VAL A 223 5.70 -25.62 -9.48
C VAL A 223 4.59 -24.81 -8.83
N ILE A 224 4.70 -23.51 -8.95
CA ILE A 224 3.62 -22.57 -8.62
C ILE A 224 3.08 -22.00 -9.93
N TYR A 225 1.80 -22.26 -10.20
CA TYR A 225 1.15 -21.84 -11.44
C TYR A 225 -0.06 -20.98 -11.16
N LEU A 226 -0.11 -19.82 -11.82
CA LEU A 226 -1.17 -18.82 -11.70
C LEU A 226 -1.48 -18.45 -10.23
N GLN A 227 -0.43 -18.21 -9.43
CA GLN A 227 -0.61 -17.66 -8.09
C GLN A 227 -1.17 -16.25 -8.19
N PRO A 228 -2.37 -15.97 -7.65
CA PRO A 228 -2.96 -14.63 -7.70
C PRO A 228 -2.11 -13.64 -6.91
N LEU A 229 -1.88 -12.46 -7.47
CA LEU A 229 -1.24 -11.33 -6.78
C LEU A 229 -2.28 -10.28 -6.38
N THR A 230 -2.96 -9.69 -7.36
CA THR A 230 -3.97 -8.66 -7.14
C THR A 230 -5.00 -8.64 -8.25
N LEU A 231 -6.22 -8.20 -7.91
CA LEU A 231 -7.29 -7.93 -8.86
C LEU A 231 -7.48 -6.42 -8.97
N ILE A 232 -7.28 -5.87 -10.16
CA ILE A 232 -7.63 -4.48 -10.47
C ILE A 232 -9.08 -4.48 -10.97
N PRO A 233 -10.03 -3.88 -10.21
CA PRO A 233 -11.43 -3.89 -10.58
C PRO A 233 -11.69 -3.20 -11.91
N SER A 234 -12.71 -3.66 -12.63
CA SER A 234 -13.12 -3.06 -13.92
C SER A 234 -13.44 -1.57 -13.74
N GLY A 235 -12.88 -0.74 -14.61
CA GLY A 235 -13.06 0.72 -14.55
C GLY A 235 -12.20 1.44 -13.51
N ALA A 236 -11.29 0.75 -12.83
CA ALA A 236 -10.38 1.40 -11.88
C ALA A 236 -9.37 2.32 -12.58
N GLN A 237 -8.92 3.36 -11.88
CA GLN A 237 -7.98 4.37 -12.38
C GLN A 237 -6.64 3.76 -12.81
N GLN A 238 -6.20 2.70 -12.14
CA GLN A 238 -4.90 2.06 -12.34
C GLN A 238 -4.64 1.68 -13.80
N LEU A 239 -5.68 1.32 -14.54
CA LEU A 239 -5.56 0.92 -15.96
C LEU A 239 -6.19 1.96 -16.91
N SER A 240 -6.31 3.21 -16.46
CA SER A 240 -6.84 4.29 -17.31
C SER A 240 -5.91 4.64 -18.46
N LEU A 241 -4.60 4.56 -18.30
CA LEU A 241 -3.57 4.77 -19.32
C LEU A 241 -2.56 3.63 -19.36
N GLU A 242 -1.67 3.58 -18.40
CA GLU A 242 -0.63 2.57 -18.29
C GLU A 242 -0.37 2.23 -16.81
N TYR A 243 -0.20 0.97 -16.54
CA TYR A 243 0.02 0.39 -15.23
C TYR A 243 1.30 -0.44 -15.23
N SER A 244 2.05 -0.37 -14.15
CA SER A 244 3.22 -1.20 -13.92
C SER A 244 3.11 -1.91 -12.58
N ILE A 245 3.44 -3.20 -12.56
CA ILE A 245 3.64 -3.96 -11.32
C ILE A 245 5.07 -4.45 -11.24
N PHE A 246 5.70 -4.25 -10.08
CA PHE A 246 7.02 -4.74 -9.74
C PHE A 246 6.91 -5.80 -8.66
N VAL A 247 7.07 -7.05 -9.05
CA VAL A 247 6.94 -8.22 -8.17
C VAL A 247 8.29 -8.61 -7.61
N ARG A 248 8.35 -8.86 -6.31
CA ARG A 248 9.47 -9.46 -5.59
C ARG A 248 9.08 -10.82 -5.08
N GLN A 249 9.94 -11.80 -5.25
CA GLN A 249 9.74 -13.19 -4.84
C GLN A 249 10.84 -13.60 -3.87
N TYR A 250 10.43 -14.30 -2.81
CA TYR A 250 11.29 -14.81 -1.75
C TYR A 250 11.05 -16.31 -1.56
N ALA A 251 12.11 -17.07 -1.45
CA ALA A 251 12.05 -18.46 -0.97
C ALA A 251 12.04 -18.47 0.55
N LEU A 252 11.15 -19.24 1.13
CA LEU A 252 11.00 -19.37 2.58
C LEU A 252 11.46 -20.76 3.07
N THR A 253 11.80 -20.83 4.35
CA THR A 253 11.80 -22.07 5.10
C THR A 253 10.36 -22.46 5.44
N GLU A 254 10.13 -23.73 5.81
CA GLU A 254 8.83 -24.20 6.29
C GLU A 254 8.36 -23.39 7.50
N ASP A 255 9.26 -23.14 8.46
CA ASP A 255 8.94 -22.38 9.67
C ASP A 255 8.56 -20.93 9.34
N GLY A 256 9.28 -20.29 8.40
CA GLY A 256 8.95 -18.94 7.93
C GLY A 256 7.58 -18.88 7.23
N TYR A 257 7.27 -19.89 6.42
CA TYR A 257 5.97 -20.01 5.79
C TYR A 257 4.84 -20.21 6.82
N ASN A 258 5.06 -21.06 7.82
CA ASN A 258 4.10 -21.32 8.90
C ASN A 258 3.86 -20.04 9.73
N PHE A 259 4.92 -19.28 10.04
CA PHE A 259 4.80 -17.99 10.71
C PHE A 259 3.94 -17.00 9.91
N LEU A 260 4.20 -16.85 8.61
CA LEU A 260 3.42 -15.96 7.74
C LEU A 260 1.97 -16.44 7.57
N THR A 261 1.75 -17.76 7.51
CA THR A 261 0.40 -18.35 7.47
C THR A 261 -0.39 -18.00 8.74
N LEU A 262 0.25 -18.11 9.91
CA LEU A 262 -0.36 -17.73 11.18
C LEU A 262 -0.63 -16.22 11.25
N MET A 263 0.30 -15.40 10.78
CA MET A 263 0.12 -13.96 10.71
C MET A 263 -1.04 -13.59 9.78
N GLN A 264 -1.13 -14.20 8.59
CA GLN A 264 -2.24 -14.03 7.65
C GLN A 264 -3.59 -14.39 8.29
N SER A 265 -3.65 -15.51 8.99
CA SER A 265 -4.87 -15.95 9.69
C SER A 265 -5.28 -14.96 10.79
N ASN A 266 -4.31 -14.39 11.51
CA ASN A 266 -4.58 -13.45 12.59
C ASN A 266 -4.95 -12.04 12.11
N THR A 267 -4.59 -11.66 10.88
CA THR A 267 -4.79 -10.30 10.36
C THR A 267 -5.85 -10.20 9.27
N GLU A 268 -5.94 -11.19 8.40
CA GLU A 268 -6.77 -11.13 7.20
C GLU A 268 -8.06 -11.98 7.33
N SER A 269 -8.12 -12.90 8.29
CA SER A 269 -9.26 -13.81 8.47
C SER A 269 -10.15 -13.44 9.67
N LEU A 270 -10.18 -12.16 10.04
CA LEU A 270 -10.98 -11.68 11.18
C LEU A 270 -12.30 -11.07 10.70
N GLY A 271 -13.42 -11.52 11.25
CA GLY A 271 -14.73 -10.87 11.03
C GLY A 271 -15.93 -11.79 11.02
N THR A 272 -15.76 -13.10 11.11
CA THR A 272 -16.88 -14.04 11.21
C THR A 272 -16.91 -14.77 12.56
N ILE A 273 -18.09 -15.25 12.96
CA ILE A 273 -18.26 -16.04 14.22
C ILE A 273 -17.59 -17.42 14.15
N PHE A 274 -17.09 -17.83 13.01
CA PHE A 274 -16.41 -19.09 12.78
C PHE A 274 -14.90 -18.95 12.61
N ASP A 275 -14.37 -17.73 12.73
CA ASP A 275 -12.93 -17.50 12.59
C ASP A 275 -12.15 -18.17 13.73
N PRO A 276 -10.97 -18.71 13.43
CA PRO A 276 -10.11 -19.26 14.47
C PRO A 276 -9.74 -18.15 15.46
N GLN A 277 -9.65 -18.52 16.74
CA GLN A 277 -9.17 -17.57 17.74
C GLN A 277 -7.73 -17.15 17.40
N PRO A 278 -7.41 -15.85 17.49
CA PRO A 278 -6.06 -15.38 17.27
C PRO A 278 -5.06 -16.16 18.14
N SER A 279 -4.03 -16.70 17.50
CA SER A 279 -2.97 -17.43 18.19
C SER A 279 -1.78 -16.51 18.46
N GLU A 280 -1.01 -16.80 19.51
CA GLU A 280 0.21 -16.05 19.82
C GLU A 280 1.22 -16.21 18.67
N LEU A 281 1.64 -15.06 18.10
CA LEU A 281 2.66 -15.01 17.05
C LEU A 281 4.04 -15.14 17.69
N LYS A 282 4.64 -16.32 17.60
CA LYS A 282 6.04 -16.53 18.00
C LYS A 282 6.94 -16.50 16.76
N GLY A 283 7.69 -15.41 16.62
CA GLY A 283 8.74 -15.30 15.62
C GLY A 283 10.01 -16.06 15.99
N ASN A 284 11.04 -15.86 15.21
CA ASN A 284 12.36 -16.44 15.48
C ASN A 284 13.33 -15.44 16.14
N ILE A 285 12.80 -14.37 16.73
CA ILE A 285 13.57 -13.30 17.40
C ILE A 285 13.23 -13.34 18.89
N GLN A 286 14.25 -13.19 19.75
CA GLN A 286 14.11 -13.18 21.20
C GLN A 286 14.75 -11.92 21.78
N CYS A 287 14.12 -11.33 22.80
CA CYS A 287 14.76 -10.33 23.65
C CYS A 287 15.69 -11.03 24.65
N LEU A 288 16.98 -10.73 24.61
CA LEU A 288 17.98 -11.34 25.51
C LEU A 288 17.99 -10.67 26.89
N THR A 289 17.66 -9.40 26.96
CA THR A 289 17.60 -8.62 28.21
C THR A 289 16.32 -8.86 28.98
N ASN A 290 15.23 -9.19 28.27
CA ASN A 290 13.94 -9.55 28.87
C ASN A 290 13.33 -10.77 28.11
N PRO A 291 13.68 -12.01 28.49
CA PRO A 291 13.24 -13.21 27.76
C PRO A 291 11.71 -13.43 27.71
N ASN A 292 10.95 -12.73 28.54
CA ASN A 292 9.48 -12.78 28.53
C ASN A 292 8.84 -11.73 27.62
N GLU A 293 9.62 -10.84 27.02
CA GLU A 293 9.11 -9.86 26.07
C GLU A 293 8.86 -10.50 24.70
N PRO A 294 7.62 -10.47 24.22
CA PRO A 294 7.34 -10.93 22.86
C PRO A 294 7.97 -9.99 21.83
N VAL A 295 8.48 -10.57 20.76
CA VAL A 295 8.97 -9.84 19.58
C VAL A 295 8.16 -10.28 18.37
N VAL A 296 7.62 -9.31 17.63
CA VAL A 296 6.86 -9.58 16.42
C VAL A 296 7.79 -9.47 15.22
N GLY A 297 7.93 -10.55 14.47
CA GLY A 297 8.74 -10.58 13.26
C GLY A 297 9.39 -11.93 13.01
N TRP A 298 9.83 -12.08 11.77
CA TRP A 298 10.54 -13.28 11.30
C TRP A 298 11.73 -12.89 10.43
N VAL A 299 12.91 -13.36 10.79
CA VAL A 299 14.12 -13.17 9.98
C VAL A 299 14.25 -14.33 9.00
N SER A 300 14.43 -14.01 7.73
CA SER A 300 14.77 -14.93 6.65
C SER A 300 16.01 -14.42 5.90
N ALA A 301 16.72 -15.31 5.21
CA ALA A 301 17.91 -14.97 4.43
C ALA A 301 17.94 -15.69 3.09
N GLY A 302 18.39 -15.01 2.02
CA GLY A 302 18.52 -15.62 0.69
C GLY A 302 18.66 -14.58 -0.41
N THR A 303 18.30 -14.98 -1.63
CA THR A 303 18.20 -14.06 -2.77
C THR A 303 16.76 -13.59 -2.95
N VAL A 304 16.60 -12.42 -3.59
CA VAL A 304 15.31 -11.88 -4.00
C VAL A 304 15.25 -11.89 -5.52
N GLN A 305 14.22 -12.51 -6.09
CA GLN A 305 13.95 -12.42 -7.52
C GLN A 305 12.93 -11.33 -7.80
N GLN A 306 13.10 -10.63 -8.92
CA GLN A 306 12.32 -9.44 -9.21
C GLN A 306 11.92 -9.43 -10.68
N GLN A 307 10.68 -9.04 -10.95
CA GLN A 307 10.20 -8.84 -12.31
C GLN A 307 9.20 -7.69 -12.36
N ARG A 308 9.36 -6.84 -13.40
CA ARG A 308 8.42 -5.75 -13.70
C ARG A 308 7.74 -6.01 -15.02
N ILE A 309 6.43 -5.77 -15.05
CA ILE A 309 5.66 -5.73 -16.30
C ILE A 309 4.87 -4.43 -16.39
N PHE A 310 4.48 -4.09 -17.62
CA PHE A 310 3.60 -2.97 -17.92
C PHE A 310 2.33 -3.47 -18.62
N ILE A 311 1.20 -2.85 -18.33
CA ILE A 311 -0.08 -3.12 -18.97
C ILE A 311 -0.63 -1.79 -19.47
N ARG A 312 -0.78 -1.66 -20.79
CA ARG A 312 -1.33 -0.46 -21.43
C ARG A 312 -2.83 -0.57 -21.60
N ARG A 313 -3.51 0.55 -21.46
CA ARG A 313 -4.96 0.66 -21.72
C ARG A 313 -5.35 0.05 -23.07
N THR A 314 -4.51 0.20 -24.10
CA THR A 314 -4.74 -0.32 -25.46
C THR A 314 -4.75 -1.85 -25.57
N GLN A 315 -4.23 -2.57 -24.57
CA GLN A 315 -4.25 -4.03 -24.49
C GLN A 315 -5.58 -4.57 -23.93
N LEU A 316 -6.43 -3.68 -23.38
CA LEU A 316 -7.69 -4.04 -22.73
C LEU A 316 -8.88 -3.70 -23.64
N PRO A 317 -9.83 -4.64 -23.87
CA PRO A 317 -10.90 -4.43 -24.84
C PRO A 317 -11.89 -3.32 -24.45
N PHE A 318 -12.33 -3.25 -23.20
CA PHE A 318 -13.42 -2.36 -22.76
C PHE A 318 -13.14 -1.70 -21.41
N TRP A 319 -11.96 -1.14 -21.23
CA TRP A 319 -11.66 -0.42 -19.98
C TRP A 319 -12.17 1.01 -20.07
N HIS A 320 -13.06 1.38 -19.17
CA HIS A 320 -13.58 2.74 -19.08
C HIS A 320 -13.41 3.25 -17.64
N TYR A 321 -12.52 4.18 -17.48
CA TYR A 321 -12.39 4.99 -16.25
C TYR A 321 -12.94 6.39 -16.54
N SER A 322 -13.78 6.91 -15.65
CA SER A 322 -14.26 8.28 -15.69
C SER A 322 -14.17 8.88 -14.29
N PHE A 323 -13.68 10.10 -14.23
CA PHE A 323 -13.77 10.93 -13.06
C PHE A 323 -14.94 11.91 -13.29
N GLU A 324 -15.92 11.89 -12.37
CA GLU A 324 -17.12 12.75 -12.50
C GLU A 324 -16.75 14.19 -12.22
N CYS A 325 -16.98 15.06 -13.21
CA CYS A 325 -16.74 16.48 -13.12
C CYS A 325 -18.01 17.25 -13.42
N PRO A 326 -18.21 18.43 -12.79
CA PRO A 326 -19.27 19.36 -13.20
C PRO A 326 -19.04 19.83 -14.64
N ILE A 327 -20.11 20.32 -15.25
CA ILE A 327 -20.00 21.00 -16.55
C ILE A 327 -19.14 22.26 -16.35
N PRO A 328 -18.15 22.51 -17.23
CA PRO A 328 -17.33 23.71 -17.16
C PRO A 328 -18.17 24.99 -17.15
N ASP A 329 -17.79 25.95 -16.33
CA ASP A 329 -18.40 27.25 -16.28
C ASP A 329 -17.58 28.27 -17.11
N THR A 330 -18.22 29.35 -17.58
CA THR A 330 -17.53 30.37 -18.36
C THR A 330 -17.46 31.68 -17.56
N VAL A 331 -16.24 32.16 -17.35
CA VAL A 331 -15.97 33.42 -16.65
C VAL A 331 -15.60 34.49 -17.67
N VAL A 332 -16.39 35.58 -17.69
CA VAL A 332 -16.24 36.67 -18.68
C VAL A 332 -14.95 37.46 -18.44
N ASN A 333 -14.18 37.70 -19.50
CA ASN A 333 -12.86 38.35 -19.43
C ASN A 333 -12.90 39.82 -18.99
N THR A 334 -14.03 40.50 -19.14
CA THR A 334 -14.13 41.97 -18.87
C THR A 334 -14.35 42.30 -17.39
N ASP A 335 -14.61 41.32 -16.55
CA ASP A 335 -14.86 41.54 -15.12
C ASP A 335 -13.73 40.96 -14.26
N THR A 336 -12.76 41.83 -13.93
CA THR A 336 -11.61 41.43 -13.06
C THR A 336 -12.06 40.96 -11.68
N THR A 337 -13.16 41.51 -11.13
CA THR A 337 -13.68 41.11 -9.82
C THR A 337 -14.25 39.71 -9.88
N ALA A 338 -14.96 39.36 -10.95
CA ALA A 338 -15.44 38.02 -11.19
C ALA A 338 -14.28 37.02 -11.34
N LEU A 339 -13.23 37.35 -12.11
CA LEU A 339 -12.04 36.51 -12.26
C LEU A 339 -11.37 36.22 -10.91
N ILE A 340 -11.16 37.24 -10.08
CA ILE A 340 -10.60 37.09 -8.73
C ILE A 340 -11.52 36.19 -7.89
N HIS A 341 -12.82 36.44 -7.90
CA HIS A 341 -13.76 35.64 -7.10
C HIS A 341 -13.74 34.17 -7.51
N PHE A 342 -13.76 33.88 -8.79
CA PHE A 342 -13.76 32.51 -9.31
C PHE A 342 -12.43 31.80 -9.05
N PHE A 343 -11.30 32.40 -9.38
CA PHE A 343 -10.02 31.70 -9.38
C PHE A 343 -9.27 31.76 -8.05
N VAL A 344 -9.64 32.69 -7.16
CA VAL A 344 -9.01 32.77 -5.82
C VAL A 344 -9.90 32.17 -4.72
N TYR A 345 -11.21 32.41 -4.76
CA TYR A 345 -12.09 32.13 -3.62
C TYR A 345 -13.06 30.98 -3.81
N SER A 346 -13.42 30.60 -5.04
CA SER A 346 -14.43 29.57 -5.27
C SER A 346 -13.88 28.17 -5.65
N GLY A 347 -12.56 28.01 -5.68
CA GLY A 347 -11.92 26.72 -5.97
C GLY A 347 -12.00 26.30 -7.44
N TYR A 348 -12.33 27.23 -8.33
CA TYR A 348 -12.27 27.03 -9.78
C TYR A 348 -10.89 27.45 -10.31
N THR A 349 -10.51 26.85 -11.44
CA THR A 349 -9.29 27.23 -12.17
C THR A 349 -9.59 27.30 -13.67
N PRO A 350 -8.93 28.21 -14.43
CA PRO A 350 -9.15 28.29 -15.85
C PRO A 350 -8.59 27.07 -16.57
N VAL A 351 -9.32 26.59 -17.56
CA VAL A 351 -8.99 25.43 -18.40
C VAL A 351 -8.47 25.89 -19.76
N ASP A 352 -9.26 26.72 -20.43
CA ASP A 352 -8.96 27.21 -21.79
C ASP A 352 -9.65 28.56 -22.05
N ALA A 353 -9.22 29.23 -23.11
CA ALA A 353 -9.82 30.49 -23.56
C ALA A 353 -11.10 30.24 -24.38
N ASP A 354 -12.13 31.02 -24.09
CA ASP A 354 -13.36 31.06 -24.89
C ASP A 354 -13.30 32.22 -25.89
N TYR A 355 -13.35 31.91 -27.17
CA TYR A 355 -13.30 32.84 -28.26
C TYR A 355 -14.61 32.89 -29.04
N SER A 356 -15.01 34.10 -29.47
CA SER A 356 -16.09 34.30 -30.45
C SER A 356 -15.70 33.72 -31.81
N LEU A 357 -16.67 33.53 -32.70
CA LEU A 357 -16.44 33.10 -34.09
C LEU A 357 -15.53 34.10 -34.88
N SER A 358 -15.42 35.36 -34.43
CA SER A 358 -14.54 36.37 -34.99
C SER A 358 -13.15 36.43 -34.35
N GLY A 359 -12.83 35.49 -33.40
CA GLY A 359 -11.54 35.44 -32.73
C GLY A 359 -11.37 36.39 -31.56
N VAL A 360 -12.45 37.04 -31.09
CA VAL A 360 -12.41 37.91 -29.90
C VAL A 360 -12.52 37.07 -28.64
N LEU A 361 -11.61 37.24 -27.70
CA LEU A 361 -11.64 36.57 -26.38
C LEU A 361 -12.87 37.06 -25.61
N LEU A 362 -13.77 36.11 -25.31
CA LEU A 362 -15.00 36.35 -24.56
C LEU A 362 -14.78 36.12 -23.06
N GLY A 363 -14.03 35.09 -22.72
CA GLY A 363 -13.81 34.66 -21.36
C GLY A 363 -12.92 33.42 -21.26
N TRP A 364 -13.12 32.70 -20.19
CA TRP A 364 -12.33 31.52 -19.83
C TRP A 364 -13.26 30.37 -19.42
N TYR A 365 -13.14 29.23 -20.09
CA TYR A 365 -13.69 27.99 -19.56
C TYR A 365 -12.98 27.66 -18.25
N SER A 366 -13.73 27.24 -17.24
CA SER A 366 -13.20 26.97 -15.90
C SER A 366 -13.91 25.79 -15.28
N ASN A 367 -13.21 25.04 -14.47
CA ASN A 367 -13.79 23.95 -13.70
C ASN A 367 -13.17 23.91 -12.30
N VAL A 368 -13.73 23.04 -11.43
CA VAL A 368 -13.18 22.81 -10.09
C VAL A 368 -11.79 22.21 -10.21
N VAL A 369 -10.91 22.64 -9.33
CA VAL A 369 -9.48 22.28 -9.39
C VAL A 369 -9.25 20.76 -9.37
N GLN A 370 -10.11 19.98 -8.71
CA GLN A 370 -10.03 18.51 -8.66
C GLN A 370 -10.18 17.85 -10.02
N CYS A 371 -10.84 18.49 -10.97
CA CYS A 371 -11.02 18.00 -12.33
C CYS A 371 -9.82 18.27 -13.24
N ILE A 372 -8.94 19.15 -12.83
CA ILE A 372 -7.86 19.70 -13.65
C ILE A 372 -6.48 19.30 -13.11
N ASP A 373 -6.33 19.24 -11.80
CA ASP A 373 -5.07 18.92 -11.14
C ASP A 373 -5.04 17.46 -10.69
N CYS A 374 -4.36 16.62 -11.47
CA CYS A 374 -4.21 15.19 -11.15
C CYS A 374 -3.51 14.93 -9.80
N ARG A 375 -2.72 15.88 -9.28
CA ARG A 375 -2.02 15.76 -7.99
C ARG A 375 -3.00 15.68 -6.82
N LEU A 376 -4.19 16.26 -6.95
CA LEU A 376 -5.24 16.21 -5.93
C LEU A 376 -5.90 14.82 -5.82
N GLN A 377 -5.60 13.92 -6.75
CA GLN A 377 -5.99 12.51 -6.69
C GLN A 377 -4.89 11.62 -6.08
N GLY A 378 -3.89 12.22 -5.43
CA GLY A 378 -2.82 11.53 -4.71
C GLY A 378 -1.61 11.14 -5.55
N GLY A 379 -1.47 11.67 -6.75
CA GLY A 379 -0.32 11.44 -7.61
C GLY A 379 0.70 12.57 -7.63
N THR A 380 1.76 12.38 -8.41
CA THR A 380 2.80 13.36 -8.70
C THR A 380 2.97 13.51 -10.21
N THR A 381 3.33 14.69 -10.67
CA THR A 381 3.67 14.95 -12.07
C THR A 381 5.08 14.50 -12.44
N GLN A 382 5.86 14.03 -11.47
CA GLN A 382 7.19 13.50 -11.72
C GLN A 382 7.10 12.07 -12.21
N GLU A 383 7.55 11.84 -13.45
CA GLU A 383 7.65 10.50 -14.04
C GLU A 383 8.68 9.66 -13.29
N PRO A 384 8.33 8.43 -12.88
CA PRO A 384 9.30 7.53 -12.26
C PRO A 384 10.42 7.13 -13.23
N SER A 385 11.66 7.05 -12.76
CA SER A 385 12.84 6.76 -13.57
C SER A 385 12.79 5.40 -14.30
N PHE A 386 11.99 4.48 -13.85
CA PHE A 386 11.79 3.15 -14.46
C PHE A 386 10.64 3.12 -15.48
N TRP A 387 9.90 4.23 -15.67
CA TRP A 387 8.75 4.26 -16.57
C TRP A 387 9.23 4.09 -18.03
N GLN A 388 8.49 3.33 -18.81
CA GLN A 388 8.79 3.07 -20.22
C GLN A 388 7.76 3.81 -21.06
N ASN A 389 8.19 4.72 -21.90
CA ASN A 389 7.36 5.44 -22.87
C ASN A 389 7.08 4.58 -24.11
#